data_c3a0b565b707d4b46e7d225285c667fe
#
_entry.id   c3a0b565b707d4b46e7d225285c667fe
#
_cell.length_a   1.000
_cell.length_b   1.000
_cell.length_c   1.000
_cell.angle_alpha   90.00
_cell.angle_beta   90.00
_cell.angle_gamma   90.00
#
_symmetry.space_group_name_H-M   'P 1'
#
loop_
_entity.id
_entity.type
_entity.pdbx_description
1 polymer ?
#
loop_
_entity_poly.entity_id
_entity_poly.type
_entity_poly.pdbx_seq_one_letter_code
_entity_poly.pdbx_strand_id
1 'polypeptide(L)'
;MDSSILDFVVVGAGMAGASVAWQLARDGGASVLVLERESQPGYHSTGRSAALYEEHYGPLQVQALTRASRAFYEQPPQGFVQAPILAPRGVLYVGTAAQKDLLDAAHAEALLHSPQARRLGPDELKALVPCLNTTLLVDGFADDGARDIDVHGLHQGFLRGLRQCGGELRCSAEVRALAQDGGVWTVDLADGSQVRARCVVNAAGAWADALGALAGAAPIGLVPKRRSAFTFAVPDGMDAGHWPAVISADEGFYFKPDAGQLLGSPANADPVAPQDVAPEELDVATGIWRIEEVTTLQIRRPSHTWAGLRSFVADGEMAIGWDASPVPLPGFFWVAAQGGYGIQSAFGYSLLARNLLRGEPLDARLAAQGVQPERLSPARCQRG
;
A
#
# COMPACT_ATOMS: atom_id res chain seq x y z
N MET A 1 28.66 21.88 11.60
CA MET A 1 27.76 20.95 10.89
C MET A 1 27.86 21.29 9.42
N ASP A 2 28.19 20.30 8.61
CA ASP A 2 28.43 20.50 7.18
C ASP A 2 27.11 20.98 6.53
N SER A 3 27.13 22.17 5.95
CA SER A 3 25.96 22.85 5.40
C SER A 3 25.68 22.41 3.96
N SER A 4 25.98 21.16 3.62
CA SER A 4 25.74 20.64 2.28
C SER A 4 24.23 20.57 1.98
N ILE A 5 23.84 21.14 0.84
CA ILE A 5 22.47 21.09 0.36
C ILE A 5 22.27 19.73 -0.31
N LEU A 6 21.36 18.94 0.22
CA LEU A 6 20.96 17.66 -0.38
C LEU A 6 20.13 17.90 -1.66
N ASP A 7 20.16 16.92 -2.56
CA ASP A 7 19.26 16.96 -3.70
C ASP A 7 17.82 16.64 -3.26
N PHE A 8 17.65 15.60 -2.42
CA PHE A 8 16.35 15.14 -1.98
C PHE A 8 16.31 14.85 -0.48
N VAL A 9 15.29 15.37 0.19
CA VAL A 9 14.81 14.90 1.50
C VAL A 9 13.46 14.21 1.28
N VAL A 10 13.37 12.94 1.68
CA VAL A 10 12.14 12.16 1.63
C VAL A 10 11.58 12.05 3.04
N VAL A 11 10.37 12.52 3.28
CA VAL A 11 9.73 12.50 4.60
C VAL A 11 8.78 11.31 4.72
N GLY A 12 9.11 10.39 5.61
CA GLY A 12 8.45 9.11 5.84
C GLY A 12 9.26 7.93 5.28
N ALA A 13 9.54 6.92 6.13
CA ALA A 13 10.25 5.70 5.77
C ALA A 13 9.32 4.48 5.72
N GLY A 14 8.06 4.66 5.38
CA GLY A 14 7.17 3.59 4.95
C GLY A 14 7.52 3.08 3.54
N MET A 15 6.70 2.19 2.99
CA MET A 15 6.92 1.63 1.66
C MET A 15 7.11 2.72 0.59
N ALA A 16 6.31 3.79 0.65
CA ALA A 16 6.37 4.89 -0.30
C ALA A 16 7.73 5.61 -0.29
N GLY A 17 8.17 6.06 0.88
CA GLY A 17 9.43 6.80 0.98
C GLY A 17 10.64 5.92 0.74
N ALA A 18 10.66 4.68 1.26
CA ALA A 18 11.76 3.75 1.07
C ALA A 18 11.98 3.40 -0.42
N SER A 19 10.89 3.12 -1.15
CA SER A 19 10.98 2.78 -2.57
C SER A 19 11.39 3.97 -3.44
N VAL A 20 10.84 5.17 -3.18
CA VAL A 20 11.20 6.38 -3.92
C VAL A 20 12.64 6.79 -3.64
N ALA A 21 13.07 6.77 -2.37
CA ALA A 21 14.44 7.12 -2.00
C ALA A 21 15.46 6.18 -2.68
N TRP A 22 15.19 4.88 -2.71
CA TRP A 22 16.03 3.93 -3.44
C TRP A 22 16.06 4.24 -4.94
N GLN A 23 14.92 4.51 -5.57
CA GLN A 23 14.85 4.87 -6.99
C GLN A 23 15.66 6.13 -7.32
N LEU A 24 15.70 7.11 -6.41
CA LEU A 24 16.46 8.34 -6.58
C LEU A 24 17.98 8.13 -6.42
N ALA A 25 18.38 7.24 -5.50
CA ALA A 25 19.79 7.00 -5.19
C ALA A 25 20.47 5.98 -6.12
N ARG A 26 19.71 5.01 -6.67
CA ARG A 26 20.26 3.78 -7.29
C ARG A 26 21.20 3.97 -8.48
N ASP A 27 21.07 5.08 -9.24
CA ASP A 27 21.92 5.32 -10.42
C ASP A 27 23.09 6.26 -10.09
N GLY A 28 23.29 6.57 -8.82
CA GLY A 28 24.36 7.45 -8.34
C GLY A 28 24.10 8.93 -8.60
N GLY A 29 24.92 9.76 -7.97
CA GLY A 29 24.96 11.20 -8.19
C GLY A 29 23.91 12.04 -7.47
N ALA A 30 22.89 11.47 -6.85
CA ALA A 30 21.94 12.22 -6.03
C ALA A 30 22.17 11.94 -4.53
N SER A 31 22.25 13.00 -3.75
CA SER A 31 22.26 12.94 -2.29
C SER A 31 20.82 12.82 -1.75
N VAL A 32 20.51 11.69 -1.11
CA VAL A 32 19.16 11.37 -0.63
C VAL A 32 19.18 11.08 0.86
N LEU A 33 18.36 11.79 1.63
CA LEU A 33 18.11 11.53 3.05
C LEU A 33 16.64 11.22 3.27
N VAL A 34 16.35 10.10 3.93
CA VAL A 34 15.01 9.76 4.41
C VAL A 34 14.88 10.15 5.87
N LEU A 35 13.84 10.88 6.22
CA LEU A 35 13.48 11.26 7.59
C LEU A 35 12.26 10.47 8.03
N GLU A 36 12.38 9.75 9.15
CA GLU A 36 11.29 9.00 9.76
C GLU A 36 11.07 9.49 11.20
N ARG A 37 9.83 9.81 11.54
CA ARG A 37 9.51 10.29 12.88
C ARG A 37 9.54 9.19 13.94
N GLU A 38 9.23 7.95 13.55
CA GLU A 38 9.26 6.81 14.46
C GLU A 38 10.69 6.32 14.71
N SER A 39 10.88 5.51 15.74
CA SER A 39 12.17 4.91 16.08
C SER A 39 12.61 3.84 15.08
N GLN A 40 11.67 3.35 14.24
CA GLN A 40 11.93 2.34 13.21
C GLN A 40 11.11 2.63 11.94
N PRO A 41 11.66 2.32 10.75
CA PRO A 41 10.94 2.52 9.49
C PRO A 41 9.82 1.48 9.32
N GLY A 42 8.74 1.87 8.63
CA GLY A 42 7.63 0.98 8.32
C GLY A 42 6.67 0.70 9.48
N TYR A 43 6.73 1.45 10.54
CA TYR A 43 5.97 1.22 11.80
C TYR A 43 4.45 1.22 11.61
N HIS A 44 3.91 2.11 10.78
CA HIS A 44 2.47 2.26 10.56
C HIS A 44 1.94 1.32 9.46
N SER A 45 1.25 1.85 8.44
CA SER A 45 0.54 1.08 7.41
C SER A 45 1.37 -0.02 6.75
N THR A 46 2.67 0.20 6.55
CA THR A 46 3.59 -0.77 5.94
C THR A 46 3.72 -2.05 6.78
N GLY A 47 3.95 -1.93 8.07
CA GLY A 47 4.10 -3.07 8.99
C GLY A 47 2.79 -3.72 9.41
N ARG A 48 1.64 -3.18 8.97
CA ARG A 48 0.30 -3.63 9.39
C ARG A 48 -0.55 -4.16 8.23
N SER A 49 0.09 -4.47 7.10
CA SER A 49 -0.60 -4.87 5.88
C SER A 49 -0.89 -6.37 5.84
N ALA A 50 -2.05 -6.76 5.31
CA ALA A 50 -2.36 -8.14 4.95
C ALA A 50 -1.68 -8.60 3.64
N ALA A 51 -1.20 -7.65 2.86
CA ALA A 51 -0.34 -7.74 1.68
C ALA A 51 -0.65 -8.88 0.69
N LEU A 52 -1.59 -8.61 -0.18
CA LEU A 52 -1.78 -9.39 -1.41
C LEU A 52 -1.27 -8.60 -2.61
N TYR A 53 -0.78 -9.31 -3.61
CA TYR A 53 -0.53 -8.84 -4.96
C TYR A 53 -1.68 -9.32 -5.85
N GLU A 54 -2.45 -8.38 -6.37
CA GLU A 54 -3.63 -8.65 -7.18
C GLU A 54 -3.75 -7.58 -8.28
N GLU A 55 -3.64 -7.96 -9.55
CA GLU A 55 -3.47 -7.03 -10.68
C GLU A 55 -4.72 -6.25 -11.04
N HIS A 56 -5.89 -6.76 -10.67
CA HIS A 56 -7.19 -6.12 -10.93
C HIS A 56 -7.77 -5.41 -9.70
N TYR A 57 -7.04 -5.35 -8.57
CA TYR A 57 -7.50 -4.67 -7.36
C TYR A 57 -7.13 -3.20 -7.34
N GLY A 58 -8.14 -2.34 -7.15
CA GLY A 58 -8.00 -0.89 -7.06
C GLY A 58 -8.37 -0.13 -8.35
N PRO A 59 -8.25 1.21 -8.36
CA PRO A 59 -8.53 2.04 -9.54
C PRO A 59 -7.59 1.74 -10.71
N LEU A 60 -7.95 2.18 -11.92
CA LEU A 60 -7.26 1.83 -13.16
C LEU A 60 -5.77 2.16 -13.18
N GLN A 61 -5.37 3.32 -12.64
CA GLN A 61 -3.96 3.69 -12.62
C GLN A 61 -3.19 2.93 -11.54
N VAL A 62 -3.83 2.59 -10.42
CA VAL A 62 -3.26 1.69 -9.41
C VAL A 62 -3.03 0.30 -9.99
N GLN A 63 -3.98 -0.26 -10.73
CA GLN A 63 -3.84 -1.54 -11.43
C GLN A 63 -2.65 -1.50 -12.42
N ALA A 64 -2.53 -0.41 -13.20
CA ALA A 64 -1.41 -0.22 -14.14
C ALA A 64 -0.05 -0.18 -13.42
N LEU A 65 0.04 0.52 -12.28
CA LEU A 65 1.26 0.58 -11.45
C LEU A 65 1.58 -0.77 -10.80
N THR A 66 0.55 -1.53 -10.41
CA THR A 66 0.69 -2.90 -9.88
C THR A 66 1.29 -3.82 -10.94
N ARG A 67 0.72 -3.85 -12.15
CA ARG A 67 1.26 -4.64 -13.26
C ARG A 67 2.69 -4.23 -13.65
N ALA A 68 2.99 -2.93 -13.64
CA ALA A 68 4.36 -2.44 -13.87
C ALA A 68 5.37 -2.89 -12.79
N SER A 69 4.89 -3.27 -11.61
CA SER A 69 5.72 -3.76 -10.50
C SER A 69 6.05 -5.26 -10.62
N ARG A 70 5.27 -6.03 -11.36
CA ARG A 70 5.33 -7.50 -11.41
C ARG A 70 6.72 -8.05 -11.69
N ALA A 71 7.31 -7.62 -12.80
CA ALA A 71 8.61 -8.13 -13.23
C ALA A 71 9.71 -7.88 -12.18
N PHE A 72 9.67 -6.75 -11.48
CA PHE A 72 10.60 -6.45 -10.39
C PHE A 72 10.36 -7.36 -9.18
N TYR A 73 9.11 -7.65 -8.84
CA TYR A 73 8.80 -8.52 -7.70
C TYR A 73 9.13 -9.98 -7.96
N GLU A 74 8.93 -10.45 -9.20
CA GLU A 74 9.29 -11.81 -9.60
C GLU A 74 10.81 -12.01 -9.75
N GLN A 75 11.52 -10.98 -10.22
CA GLN A 75 12.95 -11.00 -10.47
C GLN A 75 13.65 -9.73 -9.98
N PRO A 76 13.73 -9.54 -8.66
CA PRO A 76 14.44 -8.39 -8.10
C PRO A 76 15.95 -8.49 -8.40
N PRO A 77 16.69 -7.35 -8.38
CA PRO A 77 18.14 -7.37 -8.54
C PRO A 77 18.81 -8.31 -7.55
N GLN A 78 19.93 -8.90 -7.97
CA GLN A 78 20.69 -9.81 -7.10
C GLN A 78 21.06 -9.12 -5.77
N GLY A 79 20.79 -9.81 -4.66
CA GLY A 79 21.06 -9.29 -3.31
C GLY A 79 20.00 -8.31 -2.78
N PHE A 80 18.96 -7.99 -3.55
CA PHE A 80 17.88 -7.10 -3.11
C PHE A 80 17.05 -7.73 -1.98
N VAL A 81 16.70 -9.01 -2.09
CA VAL A 81 16.02 -9.81 -1.06
C VAL A 81 16.72 -11.15 -0.86
N GLN A 82 16.46 -11.81 0.27
CA GLN A 82 17.00 -13.15 0.58
C GLN A 82 16.02 -14.28 0.22
N ALA A 83 14.72 -13.97 0.19
CA ALA A 83 13.63 -14.88 -0.18
C ALA A 83 12.79 -14.26 -1.29
N PRO A 84 11.98 -15.04 -2.03
CA PRO A 84 11.07 -14.49 -3.02
C PRO A 84 10.12 -13.45 -2.42
N ILE A 85 9.92 -12.33 -3.13
CA ILE A 85 8.97 -11.29 -2.73
C ILE A 85 7.54 -11.80 -2.85
N LEU A 86 7.25 -12.57 -3.91
CA LEU A 86 5.93 -13.12 -4.18
C LEU A 86 5.90 -14.62 -3.90
N ALA A 87 4.87 -15.07 -3.19
CA ALA A 87 4.57 -16.47 -2.98
C ALA A 87 3.16 -16.81 -3.49
N PRO A 88 2.94 -18.03 -4.05
CA PRO A 88 1.60 -18.43 -4.51
C PRO A 88 0.57 -18.32 -3.38
N ARG A 89 -0.59 -17.73 -3.69
CA ARG A 89 -1.72 -17.65 -2.77
C ARG A 89 -3.05 -17.87 -3.49
N GLY A 90 -3.34 -17.12 -4.53
CA GLY A 90 -4.65 -17.01 -5.14
C GLY A 90 -5.63 -16.18 -4.31
N VAL A 91 -6.72 -15.75 -4.96
CA VAL A 91 -7.88 -15.14 -4.31
C VAL A 91 -9.14 -15.91 -4.70
N LEU A 92 -10.09 -15.96 -3.78
CA LEU A 92 -11.41 -16.54 -3.96
C LEU A 92 -12.45 -15.51 -3.53
N TYR A 93 -13.12 -14.91 -4.50
CA TYR A 93 -14.29 -14.10 -4.23
C TYR A 93 -15.52 -14.98 -4.08
N VAL A 94 -16.30 -14.75 -3.01
CA VAL A 94 -17.47 -15.55 -2.68
C VAL A 94 -18.69 -14.66 -2.51
N GLY A 95 -19.86 -15.17 -2.87
CA GLY A 95 -21.12 -14.42 -2.75
C GLY A 95 -22.31 -15.29 -2.43
N THR A 96 -23.27 -14.66 -1.75
CA THR A 96 -24.63 -15.19 -1.59
C THR A 96 -25.43 -14.99 -2.87
N ALA A 97 -26.62 -15.61 -2.96
CA ALA A 97 -27.53 -15.39 -4.09
C ALA A 97 -27.88 -13.90 -4.31
N ALA A 98 -27.97 -13.12 -3.22
CA ALA A 98 -28.27 -11.69 -3.29
C ALA A 98 -27.07 -10.84 -3.81
N GLN A 99 -25.85 -11.37 -3.77
CA GLN A 99 -24.62 -10.68 -4.19
C GLN A 99 -24.17 -11.09 -5.60
N LYS A 100 -25.00 -11.80 -6.35
CA LYS A 100 -24.66 -12.32 -7.68
C LYS A 100 -24.18 -11.23 -8.65
N ASP A 101 -24.88 -10.11 -8.72
CA ASP A 101 -24.53 -9.00 -9.64
C ASP A 101 -23.17 -8.37 -9.28
N LEU A 102 -22.86 -8.25 -7.99
CA LEU A 102 -21.54 -7.77 -7.53
C LEU A 102 -20.44 -8.74 -7.95
N LEU A 103 -20.71 -10.03 -7.78
CA LEU A 103 -19.73 -11.07 -8.13
C LEU A 103 -19.52 -11.16 -9.65
N ASP A 104 -20.58 -11.00 -10.45
CA ASP A 104 -20.52 -10.99 -11.90
C ASP A 104 -19.69 -9.79 -12.40
N ALA A 105 -19.91 -8.61 -11.82
CA ALA A 105 -19.13 -7.41 -12.15
C ALA A 105 -17.65 -7.57 -11.79
N ALA A 106 -17.35 -8.05 -10.58
CA ALA A 106 -15.98 -8.26 -10.13
C ALA A 106 -15.26 -9.33 -10.99
N HIS A 107 -15.94 -10.42 -11.36
CA HIS A 107 -15.37 -11.43 -12.25
C HIS A 107 -15.10 -10.90 -13.65
N ALA A 108 -16.03 -10.11 -14.21
CA ALA A 108 -15.84 -9.48 -15.53
C ALA A 108 -14.64 -8.53 -15.54
N GLU A 109 -14.43 -7.77 -14.47
CA GLU A 109 -13.26 -6.91 -14.30
C GLU A 109 -11.97 -7.75 -14.17
N ALA A 110 -11.99 -8.79 -13.35
CA ALA A 110 -10.84 -9.69 -13.19
C ALA A 110 -10.39 -10.29 -14.53
N LEU A 111 -11.31 -10.72 -15.39
CA LEU A 111 -11.02 -11.30 -16.70
C LEU A 111 -10.26 -10.36 -17.66
N LEU A 112 -10.31 -9.05 -17.46
CA LEU A 112 -9.56 -8.09 -18.28
C LEU A 112 -8.03 -8.25 -18.13
N HIS A 113 -7.57 -8.71 -16.97
CA HIS A 113 -6.15 -8.82 -16.62
C HIS A 113 -5.74 -10.22 -16.18
N SER A 114 -6.70 -11.06 -15.79
CA SER A 114 -6.53 -12.44 -15.35
C SER A 114 -7.45 -13.37 -16.15
N PRO A 115 -7.11 -13.69 -17.41
CA PRO A 115 -7.97 -14.56 -18.26
C PRO A 115 -8.21 -15.96 -17.70
N GLN A 116 -7.39 -16.38 -16.73
CA GLN A 116 -7.51 -17.66 -16.02
C GLN A 116 -8.50 -17.60 -14.84
N ALA A 117 -9.03 -16.43 -14.48
CA ALA A 117 -10.05 -16.33 -13.45
C ALA A 117 -11.28 -17.15 -13.82
N ARG A 118 -11.72 -18.02 -12.92
CA ARG A 118 -12.76 -19.03 -13.21
C ARG A 118 -13.89 -18.98 -12.19
N ARG A 119 -15.13 -19.11 -12.69
CA ARG A 119 -16.32 -19.24 -11.83
C ARG A 119 -16.33 -20.60 -11.15
N LEU A 120 -16.86 -20.64 -9.94
CA LEU A 120 -16.93 -21.81 -9.09
C LEU A 120 -18.32 -21.97 -8.50
N GLY A 121 -18.87 -23.17 -8.61
CA GLY A 121 -20.09 -23.54 -7.92
C GLY A 121 -19.84 -24.01 -6.47
N PRO A 122 -20.92 -24.32 -5.72
CA PRO A 122 -20.84 -24.67 -4.31
C PRO A 122 -19.90 -25.83 -3.98
N ASP A 123 -19.87 -26.87 -4.79
CA ASP A 123 -19.01 -28.04 -4.57
C ASP A 123 -17.53 -27.70 -4.74
N GLU A 124 -17.20 -26.88 -5.76
CA GLU A 124 -15.84 -26.42 -6.04
C GLU A 124 -15.36 -25.45 -4.95
N LEU A 125 -16.22 -24.54 -4.48
CA LEU A 125 -15.95 -23.66 -3.34
C LEU A 125 -15.55 -24.46 -2.11
N LYS A 126 -16.34 -25.50 -1.79
CA LYS A 126 -16.10 -26.37 -0.63
C LYS A 126 -14.85 -27.24 -0.79
N ALA A 127 -14.56 -27.68 -2.01
CA ALA A 127 -13.34 -28.43 -2.30
C ALA A 127 -12.09 -27.57 -2.10
N LEU A 128 -12.15 -26.28 -2.45
CA LEU A 128 -11.03 -25.33 -2.35
C LEU A 128 -10.81 -24.83 -0.92
N VAL A 129 -11.92 -24.52 -0.22
CA VAL A 129 -11.92 -24.02 1.18
C VAL A 129 -13.00 -24.77 1.98
N PRO A 130 -12.66 -25.90 2.61
CA PRO A 130 -13.62 -26.82 3.22
C PRO A 130 -14.49 -26.25 4.33
N CYS A 131 -14.07 -25.14 4.95
CA CYS A 131 -14.85 -24.47 5.99
C CYS A 131 -15.98 -23.58 5.45
N LEU A 132 -16.09 -23.34 4.14
CA LEU A 132 -17.16 -22.50 3.58
C LEU A 132 -18.53 -23.14 3.76
N ASN A 133 -19.50 -22.31 4.16
CA ASN A 133 -20.91 -22.71 4.23
C ASN A 133 -21.57 -22.51 2.85
N THR A 134 -21.52 -23.54 2.02
CA THR A 134 -22.04 -23.50 0.64
C THR A 134 -23.59 -23.62 0.55
N THR A 135 -24.31 -23.64 1.67
CA THR A 135 -25.74 -23.39 1.68
C THR A 135 -26.08 -21.90 1.58
N LEU A 136 -25.16 -21.03 1.98
CA LEU A 136 -25.26 -19.56 1.91
C LEU A 136 -24.45 -19.00 0.76
N LEU A 137 -23.20 -19.45 0.61
CA LEU A 137 -22.31 -19.05 -0.48
C LEU A 137 -22.55 -19.94 -1.68
N VAL A 138 -23.35 -19.45 -2.61
CA VAL A 138 -23.85 -20.23 -3.75
C VAL A 138 -23.02 -20.06 -5.03
N ASP A 139 -22.11 -19.11 -5.04
CA ASP A 139 -21.32 -18.75 -6.22
C ASP A 139 -20.00 -18.09 -5.80
N GLY A 140 -18.98 -18.15 -6.66
CA GLY A 140 -17.70 -17.52 -6.48
C GLY A 140 -16.87 -17.48 -7.76
N PHE A 141 -15.71 -16.81 -7.70
CA PHE A 141 -14.67 -16.96 -8.69
C PHE A 141 -13.29 -16.98 -8.05
N ALA A 142 -12.38 -17.76 -8.60
CA ALA A 142 -11.00 -17.83 -8.18
C ALA A 142 -10.07 -17.20 -9.22
N ASP A 143 -9.06 -16.45 -8.75
CA ASP A 143 -7.91 -16.06 -9.54
C ASP A 143 -6.62 -16.60 -8.89
N ASP A 144 -6.04 -17.62 -9.53
CA ASP A 144 -4.79 -18.24 -9.09
C ASP A 144 -3.57 -17.34 -9.38
N GLY A 145 -3.76 -16.19 -10.04
CA GLY A 145 -2.72 -15.18 -10.35
C GLY A 145 -2.29 -14.35 -9.14
N ALA A 146 -3.14 -14.22 -8.13
CA ALA A 146 -2.82 -13.47 -6.92
C ALA A 146 -1.72 -14.14 -6.08
N ARG A 147 -0.95 -13.33 -5.35
CA ARG A 147 0.22 -13.77 -4.56
C ARG A 147 0.23 -13.14 -3.17
N ASP A 148 0.81 -13.81 -2.20
CA ASP A 148 1.28 -13.16 -0.98
C ASP A 148 2.54 -12.34 -1.27
N ILE A 149 2.71 -11.23 -0.54
CA ILE A 149 3.91 -10.39 -0.63
C ILE A 149 4.71 -10.48 0.67
N ASP A 150 6.01 -10.76 0.58
CA ASP A 150 6.94 -10.53 1.69
C ASP A 150 7.19 -9.02 1.84
N VAL A 151 6.33 -8.37 2.61
CA VAL A 151 6.38 -6.92 2.86
C VAL A 151 7.69 -6.52 3.54
N HIS A 152 8.12 -7.32 4.51
CA HIS A 152 9.35 -7.04 5.26
C HIS A 152 10.57 -7.13 4.33
N GLY A 153 10.69 -8.23 3.59
CA GLY A 153 11.77 -8.43 2.64
C GLY A 153 11.84 -7.33 1.58
N LEU A 154 10.71 -6.97 1.00
CA LEU A 154 10.59 -5.91 0.01
C LEU A 154 11.00 -4.54 0.58
N HIS A 155 10.45 -4.16 1.73
CA HIS A 155 10.74 -2.87 2.39
C HIS A 155 12.20 -2.77 2.81
N GLN A 156 12.75 -3.81 3.45
CA GLN A 156 14.16 -3.86 3.82
C GLN A 156 15.08 -3.92 2.59
N GLY A 157 14.62 -4.50 1.48
CA GLY A 157 15.32 -4.47 0.20
C GLY A 157 15.53 -3.03 -0.29
N PHE A 158 14.49 -2.21 -0.29
CA PHE A 158 14.59 -0.80 -0.65
C PHE A 158 15.53 -0.01 0.28
N LEU A 159 15.42 -0.21 1.59
CA LEU A 159 16.26 0.49 2.57
C LEU A 159 17.75 0.06 2.50
N ARG A 160 18.03 -1.22 2.27
CA ARG A 160 19.41 -1.69 2.04
C ARG A 160 19.97 -1.12 0.75
N GLY A 161 19.17 -1.19 -0.33
CA GLY A 161 19.56 -0.65 -1.62
C GLY A 161 19.83 0.86 -1.56
N LEU A 162 19.01 1.63 -0.82
CA LEU A 162 19.26 3.05 -0.57
C LEU A 162 20.65 3.27 0.05
N ARG A 163 20.96 2.56 1.14
CA ARG A 163 22.26 2.70 1.82
C ARG A 163 23.43 2.26 0.96
N GLN A 164 23.29 1.19 0.19
CA GLN A 164 24.33 0.72 -0.75
C GLN A 164 24.64 1.75 -1.84
N CYS A 165 23.65 2.60 -2.19
CA CYS A 165 23.81 3.69 -3.15
C CYS A 165 24.22 5.02 -2.49
N GLY A 166 24.60 5.02 -1.21
CA GLY A 166 25.06 6.21 -0.48
C GLY A 166 23.95 7.09 0.09
N GLY A 167 22.69 6.68 0.00
CA GLY A 167 21.59 7.39 0.66
C GLY A 167 21.51 7.06 2.16
N GLU A 168 20.88 7.94 2.92
CA GLU A 168 20.79 7.86 4.38
C GLU A 168 19.35 7.72 4.86
N LEU A 169 19.18 7.06 6.01
CA LEU A 169 17.93 7.00 6.76
C LEU A 169 18.20 7.49 8.17
N ARG A 170 17.39 8.48 8.62
CA ARG A 170 17.37 8.97 10.01
C ARG A 170 15.99 8.71 10.61
N CYS A 171 15.93 7.84 11.61
CA CYS A 171 14.75 7.63 12.45
C CYS A 171 14.71 8.59 13.63
N SER A 172 13.58 8.66 14.34
CA SER A 172 13.32 9.63 15.41
C SER A 172 13.58 11.08 14.96
N ALA A 173 13.28 11.38 13.70
CA ALA A 173 13.55 12.64 13.01
C ALA A 173 12.24 13.26 12.50
N GLU A 174 11.38 13.65 13.44
CA GLU A 174 10.10 14.28 13.12
C GLU A 174 10.29 15.69 12.56
N VAL A 175 9.69 15.95 11.39
CA VAL A 175 9.68 17.28 10.77
C VAL A 175 8.67 18.17 11.49
N ARG A 176 9.11 19.36 11.93
CA ARG A 176 8.31 20.34 12.66
C ARG A 176 7.98 21.58 11.85
N ALA A 177 8.86 21.99 10.95
CA ALA A 177 8.62 23.11 10.05
C ALA A 177 9.33 22.89 8.71
N LEU A 178 8.79 23.52 7.69
CA LEU A 178 9.35 23.58 6.35
C LEU A 178 9.36 25.05 5.90
N ALA A 179 10.49 25.54 5.45
CA ALA A 179 10.62 26.88 4.90
C ALA A 179 11.45 26.82 3.61
N GLN A 180 11.10 27.66 2.63
CA GLN A 180 11.85 27.72 1.38
C GLN A 180 12.43 29.13 1.19
N ASP A 181 13.70 29.20 0.83
CA ASP A 181 14.36 30.42 0.41
C ASP A 181 15.31 30.14 -0.73
N GLY A 182 15.25 30.96 -1.78
CA GLY A 182 16.13 30.86 -2.94
C GLY A 182 16.15 29.48 -3.63
N GLY A 183 15.02 28.75 -3.60
CA GLY A 183 14.90 27.41 -4.21
C GLY A 183 15.49 26.28 -3.35
N VAL A 184 15.84 26.57 -2.10
CA VAL A 184 16.32 25.58 -1.12
C VAL A 184 15.35 25.49 0.04
N TRP A 185 14.96 24.28 0.37
CA TRP A 185 14.15 23.97 1.53
C TRP A 185 15.02 23.83 2.78
N THR A 186 14.58 24.43 3.88
CA THR A 186 15.07 24.17 5.23
C THR A 186 14.03 23.33 5.94
N VAL A 187 14.44 22.18 6.45
CA VAL A 187 13.62 21.20 7.15
C VAL A 187 14.03 21.20 8.62
N ASP A 188 13.18 21.72 9.50
CA ASP A 188 13.40 21.76 10.94
C ASP A 188 12.91 20.48 11.59
N LEU A 189 13.75 19.86 12.42
CA LEU A 189 13.44 18.63 13.11
C LEU A 189 13.12 18.86 14.58
N ALA A 190 12.40 17.92 15.18
CA ALA A 190 11.97 17.99 16.59
C ALA A 190 13.14 18.06 17.58
N ASP A 191 14.31 17.54 17.22
CA ASP A 191 15.54 17.60 18.04
C ASP A 191 16.28 18.93 17.95
N GLY A 192 15.75 19.90 17.20
CA GLY A 192 16.35 21.21 16.94
C GLY A 192 17.39 21.23 15.82
N SER A 193 17.69 20.10 15.22
CA SER A 193 18.56 20.07 14.03
C SER A 193 17.82 20.50 12.77
N GLN A 194 18.60 20.93 11.77
CA GLN A 194 18.09 21.36 10.46
C GLN A 194 18.75 20.57 9.34
N VAL A 195 17.98 20.33 8.29
CA VAL A 195 18.46 19.75 7.02
C VAL A 195 18.09 20.68 5.89
N ARG A 196 18.99 20.86 4.91
CA ARG A 196 18.74 21.66 3.71
C ARG A 196 18.69 20.79 2.47
N ALA A 197 17.69 21.02 1.60
CA ALA A 197 17.52 20.24 0.38
C ALA A 197 16.95 21.08 -0.77
N ARG A 198 17.23 20.67 -2.01
CA ARG A 198 16.61 21.25 -3.22
C ARG A 198 15.16 20.80 -3.38
N CYS A 199 14.85 19.56 -2.94
CA CYS A 199 13.55 18.97 -3.08
C CYS A 199 13.12 18.25 -1.80
N VAL A 200 11.86 18.45 -1.40
CA VAL A 200 11.18 17.71 -0.33
C VAL A 200 10.15 16.79 -0.97
N VAL A 201 10.29 15.48 -0.74
CA VAL A 201 9.34 14.46 -1.16
C VAL A 201 8.45 14.07 0.01
N ASN A 202 7.18 14.39 -0.09
CA ASN A 202 6.16 14.08 0.91
C ASN A 202 5.67 12.65 0.73
N ALA A 203 6.24 11.71 1.49
CA ALA A 203 5.83 10.31 1.58
C ALA A 203 5.32 9.96 2.99
N ALA A 204 4.72 10.94 3.68
CA ALA A 204 4.31 10.86 5.09
C ALA A 204 3.02 10.05 5.33
N GLY A 205 2.57 9.25 4.36
CA GLY A 205 1.42 8.36 4.49
C GLY A 205 0.15 9.10 4.92
N ALA A 206 -0.45 8.71 6.03
CA ALA A 206 -1.66 9.34 6.56
C ALA A 206 -1.47 10.81 6.97
N TRP A 207 -0.23 11.24 7.23
CA TRP A 207 0.12 12.61 7.62
C TRP A 207 0.52 13.49 6.43
N ALA A 208 0.28 13.05 5.18
CA ALA A 208 0.77 13.80 4.02
C ALA A 208 0.14 15.19 3.91
N ASP A 209 -1.16 15.36 4.16
CA ASP A 209 -1.77 16.71 4.18
C ASP A 209 -1.25 17.57 5.33
N ALA A 210 -0.96 17.00 6.50
CA ALA A 210 -0.36 17.73 7.61
C ALA A 210 1.05 18.23 7.27
N LEU A 211 1.87 17.38 6.63
CA LEU A 211 3.19 17.79 6.14
C LEU A 211 3.09 18.84 5.02
N GLY A 212 2.12 18.67 4.12
CA GLY A 212 1.80 19.67 3.08
C GLY A 212 1.49 21.04 3.69
N ALA A 213 0.68 21.07 4.74
CA ALA A 213 0.36 22.31 5.45
C ALA A 213 1.58 22.98 6.08
N LEU A 214 2.57 22.23 6.60
CA LEU A 214 3.84 22.79 7.07
C LEU A 214 4.64 23.46 5.95
N ALA A 215 4.51 22.98 4.72
CA ALA A 215 5.14 23.56 3.54
C ALA A 215 4.35 24.74 2.94
N GLY A 216 3.12 24.97 3.39
CA GLY A 216 2.20 25.95 2.80
C GLY A 216 1.46 25.43 1.56
N ALA A 217 1.48 24.12 1.32
CA ALA A 217 0.75 23.49 0.22
C ALA A 217 -0.76 23.46 0.47
N ALA A 218 -1.53 23.59 -0.61
CA ALA A 218 -2.97 23.31 -0.56
C ALA A 218 -3.18 21.81 -0.30
N PRO A 219 -4.17 21.43 0.53
CA PRO A 219 -4.44 20.03 0.81
C PRO A 219 -4.86 19.27 -0.46
N ILE A 220 -4.48 18.00 -0.53
CA ILE A 220 -4.97 17.08 -1.57
C ILE A 220 -6.29 16.41 -1.17
N GLY A 221 -6.83 16.72 0.02
CA GLY A 221 -8.07 16.13 0.53
C GLY A 221 -7.88 14.68 0.98
N LEU A 222 -6.75 14.38 1.61
CA LEU A 222 -6.41 13.03 2.05
C LEU A 222 -7.30 12.59 3.21
N VAL A 223 -7.95 11.46 3.07
CA VAL A 223 -8.78 10.84 4.10
C VAL A 223 -8.17 9.51 4.54
N PRO A 224 -7.50 9.46 5.70
CA PRO A 224 -7.09 8.19 6.29
C PRO A 224 -8.32 7.41 6.77
N LYS A 225 -8.34 6.10 6.48
CA LYS A 225 -9.40 5.19 6.86
C LYS A 225 -8.83 4.03 7.66
N ARG A 226 -9.43 3.75 8.83
CA ARG A 226 -9.04 2.61 9.65
C ARG A 226 -9.40 1.30 8.95
N ARG A 227 -8.47 0.36 8.97
CA ARG A 227 -8.67 -1.03 8.57
C ARG A 227 -8.20 -1.92 9.71
N SER A 228 -9.13 -2.61 10.36
CA SER A 228 -8.86 -3.54 11.44
C SER A 228 -8.60 -4.95 10.91
N ALA A 229 -7.71 -5.67 11.55
CA ALA A 229 -7.40 -7.06 11.26
C ALA A 229 -7.09 -7.83 12.54
N PHE A 230 -7.20 -9.15 12.48
CA PHE A 230 -6.92 -10.05 13.60
C PHE A 230 -6.43 -11.39 13.08
N THR A 231 -5.64 -12.11 13.91
CA THR A 231 -5.28 -13.51 13.64
C THR A 231 -6.03 -14.43 14.60
N PHE A 232 -6.26 -15.66 14.15
CA PHE A 232 -6.87 -16.72 14.96
C PHE A 232 -6.36 -18.09 14.52
N ALA A 233 -6.47 -19.07 15.41
CA ALA A 233 -5.97 -20.41 15.16
C ALA A 233 -6.72 -21.11 14.03
N VAL A 234 -6.00 -21.85 13.20
CA VAL A 234 -6.61 -22.86 12.31
C VAL A 234 -7.26 -23.95 13.18
N PRO A 235 -8.52 -24.36 12.93
CA PRO A 235 -9.14 -25.43 13.68
C PRO A 235 -8.36 -26.74 13.59
N ASP A 236 -8.40 -27.52 14.68
CA ASP A 236 -7.73 -28.83 14.73
C ASP A 236 -8.19 -29.75 13.58
N GLY A 237 -7.25 -30.41 12.93
CA GLY A 237 -7.50 -31.31 11.81
C GLY A 237 -7.73 -30.62 10.44
N MET A 238 -7.64 -29.28 10.36
CA MET A 238 -7.68 -28.55 9.09
C MET A 238 -6.27 -28.17 8.65
N ASP A 239 -5.98 -28.34 7.36
CA ASP A 239 -4.80 -27.77 6.70
C ASP A 239 -5.23 -26.57 5.86
N ALA A 240 -5.05 -25.37 6.40
CA ALA A 240 -5.38 -24.13 5.71
C ALA A 240 -4.23 -23.56 4.86
N GLY A 241 -3.03 -24.14 4.92
CA GLY A 241 -1.83 -23.56 4.31
C GLY A 241 -1.96 -23.24 2.82
N HIS A 242 -2.77 -24.00 2.11
CA HIS A 242 -2.99 -23.88 0.65
C HIS A 242 -4.27 -23.12 0.28
N TRP A 243 -5.05 -22.64 1.24
CA TRP A 243 -6.27 -21.90 0.90
C TRP A 243 -5.93 -20.58 0.23
N PRO A 244 -6.71 -20.13 -0.77
CA PRO A 244 -6.64 -18.77 -1.29
C PRO A 244 -7.08 -17.77 -0.22
N ALA A 245 -6.80 -16.49 -0.45
CA ALA A 245 -7.47 -15.44 0.31
C ALA A 245 -8.95 -15.41 -0.08
N VAL A 246 -9.83 -15.56 0.89
CA VAL A 246 -11.29 -15.52 0.70
C VAL A 246 -11.78 -14.11 0.95
N ILE A 247 -12.49 -13.53 -0.02
CA ILE A 247 -13.00 -12.16 0.00
C ILE A 247 -14.48 -12.19 -0.32
N SER A 248 -15.33 -11.52 0.46
CA SER A 248 -16.75 -11.40 0.11
C SER A 248 -16.97 -10.46 -1.08
N ALA A 249 -17.96 -10.75 -1.91
CA ALA A 249 -18.26 -9.96 -3.12
C ALA A 249 -18.57 -8.49 -2.84
N ASP A 250 -19.08 -8.16 -1.64
CA ASP A 250 -19.34 -6.81 -1.18
C ASP A 250 -18.16 -6.17 -0.40
N GLU A 251 -16.99 -6.81 -0.43
CA GLU A 251 -15.83 -6.43 0.39
C GLU A 251 -16.15 -6.28 1.89
N GLY A 252 -17.15 -6.99 2.40
CA GLY A 252 -17.57 -6.92 3.79
C GLY A 252 -16.66 -7.67 4.77
N PHE A 253 -15.88 -8.63 4.29
CA PHE A 253 -14.82 -9.33 5.04
C PHE A 253 -13.79 -9.94 4.09
N TYR A 254 -12.65 -10.29 4.66
CA TYR A 254 -11.73 -11.25 4.05
C TYR A 254 -11.02 -12.06 5.13
N PHE A 255 -10.58 -13.25 4.76
CA PHE A 255 -9.64 -14.03 5.56
C PHE A 255 -8.68 -14.82 4.68
N LYS A 256 -7.49 -15.09 5.19
CA LYS A 256 -6.47 -15.87 4.49
C LYS A 256 -5.53 -16.58 5.47
N PRO A 257 -4.83 -17.64 5.04
CA PRO A 257 -3.71 -18.17 5.80
C PRO A 257 -2.61 -17.13 6.01
N ASP A 258 -2.06 -17.10 7.22
CA ASP A 258 -0.96 -16.21 7.58
C ASP A 258 -0.13 -16.82 8.71
N ALA A 259 1.15 -17.11 8.45
CA ALA A 259 2.11 -17.61 9.44
C ALA A 259 1.60 -18.79 10.30
N GLY A 260 0.91 -19.74 9.70
CA GLY A 260 0.36 -20.92 10.40
C GLY A 260 -0.96 -20.65 11.16
N GLN A 261 -1.51 -19.46 11.04
CA GLN A 261 -2.82 -19.05 11.54
C GLN A 261 -3.72 -18.63 10.37
N LEU A 262 -4.91 -18.16 10.68
CA LEU A 262 -5.76 -17.41 9.76
C LEU A 262 -5.75 -15.93 10.17
N LEU A 263 -5.59 -15.05 9.19
CA LEU A 263 -5.80 -13.62 9.31
C LEU A 263 -7.22 -13.31 8.83
N GLY A 264 -7.98 -12.56 9.61
CA GLY A 264 -9.32 -12.06 9.27
C GLY A 264 -9.44 -10.55 9.40
N SER A 265 -10.39 -9.97 8.68
CA SER A 265 -10.70 -8.54 8.73
C SER A 265 -12.18 -8.29 8.39
N PRO A 266 -12.85 -7.34 9.07
CA PRO A 266 -14.16 -6.83 8.67
C PRO A 266 -14.14 -5.99 7.39
N ALA A 267 -12.98 -5.81 6.80
CA ALA A 267 -12.74 -4.94 5.66
C ALA A 267 -13.26 -3.48 5.84
N ASN A 268 -13.37 -3.02 7.10
CA ASN A 268 -13.84 -1.68 7.44
C ASN A 268 -12.99 -0.56 6.85
N ALA A 269 -13.59 0.61 6.65
CA ALA A 269 -12.96 1.78 6.02
C ALA A 269 -13.44 3.09 6.67
N ASP A 270 -13.42 3.14 8.00
CA ASP A 270 -13.92 4.27 8.78
C ASP A 270 -12.93 5.44 8.70
N PRO A 271 -13.38 6.64 8.27
CA PRO A 271 -12.53 7.82 8.28
C PRO A 271 -12.08 8.18 9.70
N VAL A 272 -10.79 8.43 9.87
CA VAL A 272 -10.20 8.84 11.15
C VAL A 272 -9.10 9.88 10.92
N ALA A 273 -8.78 10.67 11.94
CA ALA A 273 -7.61 11.53 11.89
C ALA A 273 -6.31 10.70 11.82
N PRO A 274 -5.23 11.25 11.24
CA PRO A 274 -3.91 10.62 11.26
C PRO A 274 -3.46 10.36 12.71
N GLN A 275 -3.19 9.08 13.02
CA GLN A 275 -2.80 8.65 14.38
C GLN A 275 -2.11 7.28 14.34
N ASP A 276 -1.54 6.88 15.46
CA ASP A 276 -1.19 5.48 15.70
C ASP A 276 -2.48 4.72 16.04
N VAL A 277 -3.12 4.19 14.98
CA VAL A 277 -4.48 3.65 15.06
C VAL A 277 -4.49 2.27 15.73
N ALA A 278 -5.43 2.08 16.65
CA ALA A 278 -5.79 0.79 17.23
C ALA A 278 -7.09 0.25 16.62
N PRO A 279 -7.30 -1.08 16.61
CA PRO A 279 -8.59 -1.66 16.23
C PRO A 279 -9.65 -1.34 17.30
N GLU A 280 -10.89 -1.10 16.86
CA GLU A 280 -12.02 -1.05 17.78
C GLU A 280 -12.57 -2.45 18.02
N GLU A 281 -13.06 -2.71 19.23
CA GLU A 281 -13.63 -4.01 19.59
C GLU A 281 -14.81 -4.40 18.70
N LEU A 282 -15.63 -3.40 18.32
CA LEU A 282 -16.75 -3.61 17.42
C LEU A 282 -16.31 -4.04 16.02
N ASP A 283 -15.21 -3.47 15.51
CA ASP A 283 -14.65 -3.85 14.20
C ASP A 283 -14.25 -5.33 14.21
N VAL A 284 -13.51 -5.73 15.26
CA VAL A 284 -13.03 -7.11 15.40
C VAL A 284 -14.21 -8.07 15.55
N ALA A 285 -15.19 -7.73 16.41
CA ALA A 285 -16.40 -8.54 16.60
C ALA A 285 -17.21 -8.67 15.30
N THR A 286 -17.36 -7.59 14.54
CA THR A 286 -18.03 -7.60 13.23
C THR A 286 -17.31 -8.51 12.23
N GLY A 287 -15.97 -8.45 12.18
CA GLY A 287 -15.19 -9.31 11.30
C GLY A 287 -15.32 -10.78 11.66
N ILE A 288 -15.28 -11.11 12.96
CA ILE A 288 -15.51 -12.47 13.46
C ILE A 288 -16.90 -12.95 13.06
N TRP A 289 -17.93 -12.18 13.38
CA TRP A 289 -19.32 -12.53 13.08
C TRP A 289 -19.53 -12.79 11.57
N ARG A 290 -19.04 -11.92 10.69
CA ARG A 290 -19.18 -12.09 9.23
C ARG A 290 -18.49 -13.35 8.70
N ILE A 291 -17.30 -13.67 9.24
CA ILE A 291 -16.58 -14.88 8.85
C ILE A 291 -17.29 -16.12 9.36
N GLU A 292 -17.76 -16.13 10.61
CA GLU A 292 -18.49 -17.27 11.21
C GLU A 292 -19.84 -17.52 10.52
N GLU A 293 -20.55 -16.46 10.08
CA GLU A 293 -21.82 -16.59 9.37
C GLU A 293 -21.70 -17.43 8.08
N VAL A 294 -20.60 -17.26 7.36
CA VAL A 294 -20.39 -17.90 6.04
C VAL A 294 -19.41 -19.07 6.08
N THR A 295 -18.96 -19.49 7.26
CA THR A 295 -18.04 -20.61 7.45
C THR A 295 -18.49 -21.52 8.58
N THR A 296 -17.81 -22.66 8.76
CA THR A 296 -17.92 -23.53 9.94
C THR A 296 -16.90 -23.17 11.02
N LEU A 297 -16.15 -22.10 10.83
CA LEU A 297 -15.15 -21.63 11.79
C LEU A 297 -15.84 -21.13 13.08
N GLN A 298 -15.15 -21.32 14.21
CA GLN A 298 -15.56 -20.78 15.52
C GLN A 298 -14.40 -20.00 16.11
N ILE A 299 -14.48 -18.67 16.04
CA ILE A 299 -13.39 -17.76 16.42
C ILE A 299 -13.65 -17.26 17.85
N ARG A 300 -13.36 -18.09 18.84
CA ARG A 300 -13.63 -17.75 20.24
C ARG A 300 -12.79 -16.57 20.75
N ARG A 301 -11.54 -16.47 20.29
CA ARG A 301 -10.61 -15.42 20.70
C ARG A 301 -9.55 -15.18 19.61
N PRO A 302 -9.37 -13.94 19.14
CA PRO A 302 -8.23 -13.58 18.34
C PRO A 302 -6.90 -13.80 19.09
N SER A 303 -5.88 -14.28 18.38
CA SER A 303 -4.52 -14.40 18.91
C SER A 303 -3.85 -13.03 19.00
N HIS A 304 -4.10 -12.21 17.99
CA HIS A 304 -3.60 -10.84 17.89
C HIS A 304 -4.59 -9.96 17.13
N THR A 305 -4.63 -8.67 17.47
CA THR A 305 -5.47 -7.67 16.80
C THR A 305 -4.67 -6.42 16.53
N TRP A 306 -4.86 -5.81 15.36
CA TRP A 306 -4.23 -4.54 15.01
C TRP A 306 -5.09 -3.75 14.00
N ALA A 307 -4.72 -2.49 13.78
CA ALA A 307 -5.30 -1.69 12.71
C ALA A 307 -4.22 -0.91 11.97
N GLY A 308 -4.48 -0.61 10.72
CA GLY A 308 -3.66 0.25 9.87
C GLY A 308 -4.50 1.35 9.23
N LEU A 309 -3.83 2.40 8.73
CA LEU A 309 -4.47 3.47 8.00
C LEU A 309 -4.30 3.26 6.50
N ARG A 310 -5.39 3.22 5.76
CA ARG A 310 -5.45 3.32 4.30
C ARG A 310 -5.88 4.73 3.94
N SER A 311 -5.04 5.48 3.26
CA SER A 311 -5.28 6.91 3.00
C SER A 311 -5.63 7.13 1.54
N PHE A 312 -6.77 7.76 1.29
CA PHE A 312 -7.36 7.96 -0.03
C PHE A 312 -7.61 9.44 -0.30
N VAL A 313 -7.56 9.83 -1.56
CA VAL A 313 -8.22 11.04 -2.07
C VAL A 313 -9.55 10.65 -2.71
N ALA A 314 -10.36 11.63 -3.13
CA ALA A 314 -11.76 11.42 -3.49
C ALA A 314 -12.00 10.41 -4.64
N ASP A 315 -11.09 10.33 -5.61
CA ASP A 315 -11.18 9.41 -6.75
C ASP A 315 -10.53 8.04 -6.52
N GLY A 316 -9.89 7.85 -5.36
CA GLY A 316 -9.21 6.61 -4.98
C GLY A 316 -7.85 6.38 -5.65
N GLU A 317 -7.46 7.19 -6.63
CA GLU A 317 -6.14 7.13 -7.28
C GLU A 317 -5.05 7.73 -6.39
N MET A 318 -3.79 7.34 -6.60
CA MET A 318 -2.66 7.91 -5.87
C MET A 318 -2.39 9.36 -6.26
N ALA A 319 -1.81 10.15 -5.36
CA ALA A 319 -1.32 11.50 -5.63
C ALA A 319 0.21 11.48 -5.76
N ILE A 320 0.71 11.53 -7.00
CA ILE A 320 2.14 11.45 -7.31
C ILE A 320 2.48 12.58 -8.29
N GLY A 321 3.31 13.51 -7.87
CA GLY A 321 3.69 14.64 -8.72
C GLY A 321 4.11 15.87 -7.92
N TRP A 322 4.51 16.88 -8.67
CA TRP A 322 4.83 18.21 -8.12
C TRP A 322 3.60 18.86 -7.53
N ASP A 323 3.80 19.61 -6.45
CA ASP A 323 2.76 20.43 -5.88
C ASP A 323 2.18 21.38 -6.94
N ALA A 324 0.86 21.53 -6.91
CA ALA A 324 0.10 22.38 -7.83
C ALA A 324 -0.77 23.39 -7.10
N SER A 325 -0.38 23.75 -5.88
CA SER A 325 -1.04 24.79 -5.08
C SER A 325 -1.11 26.12 -5.85
N PRO A 326 -2.16 26.95 -5.62
CA PRO A 326 -2.27 28.26 -6.25
C PRO A 326 -1.05 29.17 -6.02
N VAL A 327 -0.41 29.04 -4.86
CA VAL A 327 0.91 29.65 -4.59
C VAL A 327 1.96 28.60 -4.91
N PRO A 328 2.84 28.82 -5.90
CA PRO A 328 3.82 27.82 -6.31
C PRO A 328 4.78 27.46 -5.18
N LEU A 329 5.00 26.15 -5.00
CA LEU A 329 5.97 25.57 -4.06
C LEU A 329 7.01 24.74 -4.83
N PRO A 330 7.97 25.37 -5.51
CA PRO A 330 8.96 24.66 -6.30
C PRO A 330 9.77 23.72 -5.43
N GLY A 331 10.01 22.49 -5.92
CA GLY A 331 10.75 21.48 -5.16
C GLY A 331 9.92 20.77 -4.08
N PHE A 332 8.61 20.96 -3.99
CA PHE A 332 7.72 20.13 -3.16
C PHE A 332 7.00 19.08 -3.99
N PHE A 333 7.14 17.81 -3.63
CA PHE A 333 6.64 16.67 -4.42
C PHE A 333 5.83 15.71 -3.55
N TRP A 334 4.69 15.27 -4.06
CA TRP A 334 3.78 14.36 -3.36
C TRP A 334 3.97 12.91 -3.81
N VAL A 335 3.99 11.99 -2.83
CA VAL A 335 3.88 10.54 -3.02
C VAL A 335 2.92 10.03 -1.96
N ALA A 336 1.63 10.24 -2.16
CA ALA A 336 0.59 10.08 -1.16
C ALA A 336 -0.64 9.33 -1.71
N ALA A 337 -1.61 9.09 -0.86
CA ALA A 337 -2.87 8.43 -1.20
C ALA A 337 -2.71 7.00 -1.76
N GLN A 338 -1.77 6.21 -1.23
CA GLN A 338 -1.57 4.82 -1.66
C GLN A 338 -2.74 3.89 -1.33
N GLY A 339 -3.72 4.34 -0.56
CA GLY A 339 -4.91 3.56 -0.20
C GLY A 339 -4.56 2.22 0.43
N GLY A 340 -5.16 1.15 -0.10
CA GLY A 340 -4.85 -0.24 0.24
C GLY A 340 -3.81 -0.90 -0.67
N TYR A 341 -3.18 -0.16 -1.59
CA TYR A 341 -2.48 -0.67 -2.78
C TYR A 341 -0.98 -0.39 -2.79
N GLY A 342 -0.49 0.37 -1.80
CA GLY A 342 0.87 0.92 -1.79
C GLY A 342 2.00 -0.10 -1.76
N ILE A 343 1.74 -1.33 -1.31
CA ILE A 343 2.76 -2.39 -1.29
C ILE A 343 2.83 -3.09 -2.64
N GLN A 344 1.69 -3.51 -3.19
CA GLN A 344 1.64 -4.23 -4.47
C GLN A 344 2.14 -3.40 -5.66
N SER A 345 2.08 -2.08 -5.58
CA SER A 345 2.47 -1.15 -6.65
C SER A 345 3.75 -0.36 -6.37
N ALA A 346 4.50 -0.72 -5.30
CA ALA A 346 5.60 0.12 -4.79
C ALA A 346 6.70 0.38 -5.82
N PHE A 347 7.07 -0.59 -6.62
CA PHE A 347 8.06 -0.38 -7.67
C PHE A 347 7.52 0.55 -8.78
N GLY A 348 6.28 0.33 -9.22
CA GLY A 348 5.66 1.12 -10.30
C GLY A 348 5.55 2.59 -9.94
N TYR A 349 4.92 2.93 -8.80
CA TYR A 349 4.77 4.34 -8.43
C TYR A 349 6.09 5.00 -8.06
N SER A 350 7.04 4.28 -7.47
CA SER A 350 8.34 4.87 -7.15
C SER A 350 9.18 5.14 -8.41
N LEU A 351 9.05 4.30 -9.43
CA LEU A 351 9.64 4.54 -10.74
C LEU A 351 9.02 5.76 -11.43
N LEU A 352 7.69 5.91 -11.36
CA LEU A 352 7.01 7.11 -11.84
C LEU A 352 7.49 8.35 -11.11
N ALA A 353 7.54 8.31 -9.77
CA ALA A 353 8.01 9.43 -8.96
C ALA A 353 9.44 9.83 -9.35
N ARG A 354 10.33 8.86 -9.56
CA ARG A 354 11.69 9.12 -10.05
C ARG A 354 11.68 9.83 -11.41
N ASN A 355 10.91 9.32 -12.40
CA ASN A 355 10.88 9.95 -13.72
C ASN A 355 10.44 11.42 -13.62
N LEU A 356 9.40 11.71 -12.84
CA LEU A 356 8.90 13.07 -12.64
C LEU A 356 9.91 13.96 -11.88
N LEU A 357 10.52 13.45 -10.81
CA LEU A 357 11.50 14.20 -9.99
C LEU A 357 12.78 14.53 -10.75
N ARG A 358 13.21 13.66 -11.68
CA ARG A 358 14.41 13.87 -12.49
C ARG A 358 14.12 14.53 -13.84
N GLY A 359 12.83 14.77 -14.18
CA GLY A 359 12.46 15.27 -15.50
C GLY A 359 12.77 14.27 -16.63
N GLU A 360 12.80 12.98 -16.31
CA GLU A 360 13.05 11.89 -17.27
C GLU A 360 11.75 11.57 -18.04
N PRO A 361 11.82 11.07 -19.27
CA PRO A 361 10.67 10.51 -19.96
C PRO A 361 10.03 9.38 -19.15
N LEU A 362 8.72 9.15 -19.35
CA LEU A 362 8.02 8.01 -18.74
C LEU A 362 8.71 6.70 -19.11
N ASP A 363 9.09 5.91 -18.11
CA ASP A 363 9.75 4.62 -18.32
C ASP A 363 8.87 3.68 -19.17
N ALA A 364 9.49 2.94 -20.08
CA ALA A 364 8.79 2.04 -21.01
C ALA A 364 7.92 0.99 -20.29
N ARG A 365 8.33 0.54 -19.11
CA ARG A 365 7.56 -0.41 -18.28
C ARG A 365 6.23 0.19 -17.80
N LEU A 366 6.23 1.50 -17.46
CA LEU A 366 5.03 2.22 -17.06
C LEU A 366 4.15 2.50 -18.28
N ALA A 367 4.74 2.97 -19.38
CA ALA A 367 4.03 3.25 -20.61
C ALA A 367 3.34 1.99 -21.17
N ALA A 368 4.01 0.83 -21.14
CA ALA A 368 3.47 -0.45 -21.59
C ALA A 368 2.23 -0.90 -20.79
N GLN A 369 2.07 -0.45 -19.56
CA GLN A 369 0.90 -0.75 -18.72
C GLN A 369 -0.18 0.34 -18.77
N GLY A 370 0.01 1.38 -19.58
CA GLY A 370 -0.95 2.46 -19.72
C GLY A 370 -0.98 3.45 -18.56
N VAL A 371 0.14 3.61 -17.84
CA VAL A 371 0.24 4.60 -16.77
C VAL A 371 0.17 6.01 -17.36
N GLN A 372 -0.73 6.82 -16.82
CA GLN A 372 -0.99 8.21 -17.21
C GLN A 372 -0.64 9.14 -16.05
N PRO A 373 0.54 9.80 -16.05
CA PRO A 373 0.98 10.66 -14.95
C PRO A 373 -0.02 11.76 -14.59
N GLU A 374 -0.79 12.28 -15.56
CA GLU A 374 -1.76 13.34 -15.37
C GLU A 374 -2.90 12.90 -14.45
N ARG A 375 -3.30 11.64 -14.53
CA ARG A 375 -4.33 11.03 -13.67
C ARG A 375 -3.86 10.79 -12.25
N LEU A 376 -2.55 10.81 -12.02
CA LEU A 376 -1.94 10.64 -10.71
C LEU A 376 -1.44 11.97 -10.13
N SER A 377 -1.45 13.05 -10.92
CA SER A 377 -0.98 14.37 -10.49
C SER A 377 -1.82 14.93 -9.33
N PRO A 378 -1.19 15.48 -8.26
CA PRO A 378 -1.92 16.18 -7.19
C PRO A 378 -2.74 17.38 -7.69
N ALA A 379 -2.42 17.94 -8.85
CA ALA A 379 -3.19 19.03 -9.48
C ALA A 379 -4.68 18.74 -9.65
N ARG A 380 -5.08 17.47 -9.80
CA ARG A 380 -6.49 17.07 -9.89
C ARG A 380 -7.24 17.21 -8.56
N CYS A 381 -6.50 17.16 -7.43
CA CYS A 381 -7.04 17.27 -6.08
C CYS A 381 -6.99 18.71 -5.55
N GLN A 382 -6.02 19.51 -6.02
CA GLN A 382 -5.75 20.88 -5.53
C GLN A 382 -6.46 21.99 -6.33
N ARG A 383 -7.21 21.60 -7.37
CA ARG A 383 -8.09 22.51 -8.12
C ARG A 383 -9.43 22.58 -7.38
N GLY A 384 -9.52 23.45 -6.39
CA GLY A 384 -10.75 23.81 -5.67
C GLY A 384 -11.23 25.17 -6.06
#